data_a236846f8856b5110474caea936f797a
#
_entry.id   a236846f8856b5110474caea936f797a
#
_cell.length_a   1.000
_cell.length_b   1.000
_cell.length_c   1.000
_cell.angle_alpha   90.00
_cell.angle_beta   90.00
_cell.angle_gamma   90.00
#
_symmetry.space_group_name_H-M   'P 1'
#
loop_
_entity.id
_entity.type
_entity.pdbx_description
1 polymer ?
#
loop_
_entity_poly.entity_id
_entity_poly.type
_entity_poly.pdbx_seq_one_letter_code
_entity_poly.pdbx_strand_id
1 'polypeptide(L)'
;MPNCLGAIDGKHINIVRPSNSGSLYYNYKKTYSIVLLAACDANYVFTYVDVGALGSQSDGGMLAQSAFGKKLLNGTLEVPREVNLPGTSCSFPYYFVGDSAFPLKANLMRPFPGSNLPADKEKFNMVLSKARVHIENSFGILSNRWRILHTNISACPKNADKIGLATVLLHNFLMLQNDRNYFTL
;
A
#
# COMPACT_ATOMS: atom_id res chain seq x y z
N MET A 1 -3.58 -15.68 5.59
CA MET A 1 -2.74 -15.40 6.79
C MET A 1 -3.65 -15.03 7.94
N PRO A 2 -3.70 -15.80 9.03
CA PRO A 2 -4.50 -15.44 10.20
C PRO A 2 -4.05 -14.09 10.77
N ASN A 3 -4.97 -13.32 11.33
CA ASN A 3 -4.74 -12.00 11.94
C ASN A 3 -4.14 -10.93 10.99
N CYS A 4 -4.09 -11.19 9.68
CA CYS A 4 -3.64 -10.20 8.72
C CYS A 4 -4.76 -9.20 8.42
N LEU A 5 -4.53 -7.91 8.70
CA LEU A 5 -5.48 -6.82 8.46
C LEU A 5 -5.48 -6.37 6.99
N GLY A 6 -4.38 -6.61 6.29
CA GLY A 6 -4.24 -6.20 4.91
C GLY A 6 -2.79 -6.05 4.46
N ALA A 7 -2.61 -5.62 3.23
CA ALA A 7 -1.31 -5.36 2.62
C ALA A 7 -1.08 -3.86 2.41
N ILE A 8 0.17 -3.44 2.61
CA ILE A 8 0.62 -2.04 2.44
C ILE A 8 1.58 -1.97 1.26
N ASP A 9 1.43 -0.96 0.42
CA ASP A 9 2.38 -0.68 -0.68
C ASP A 9 2.29 0.78 -1.13
N GLY A 10 3.28 1.22 -1.92
CA GLY A 10 3.37 2.54 -2.51
C GLY A 10 3.15 2.51 -4.03
N LYS A 11 2.24 3.35 -4.53
CA LYS A 11 2.00 3.52 -5.96
C LYS A 11 2.44 4.90 -6.44
N HIS A 12 3.37 4.95 -7.39
CA HIS A 12 3.70 6.18 -8.08
C HIS A 12 2.55 6.61 -9.01
N ILE A 13 2.10 7.85 -8.84
CA ILE A 13 1.19 8.55 -9.74
C ILE A 13 2.01 9.55 -10.54
N ASN A 14 2.16 9.32 -11.82
CA ASN A 14 2.99 10.15 -12.68
C ASN A 14 2.39 11.55 -12.84
N ILE A 15 3.25 12.56 -12.79
CA ILE A 15 2.90 13.96 -12.99
C ILE A 15 3.85 14.60 -14.00
N VAL A 16 3.41 15.67 -14.65
CA VAL A 16 4.31 16.54 -15.40
C VAL A 16 5.30 17.18 -14.41
N ARG A 17 6.57 17.29 -14.79
CA ARG A 17 7.60 17.91 -13.93
C ARG A 17 7.13 19.27 -13.41
N PRO A 18 7.03 19.47 -12.09
CA PRO A 18 6.68 20.78 -11.56
C PRO A 18 7.82 21.78 -11.78
N SER A 19 7.48 23.03 -12.07
CA SER A 19 8.47 24.09 -12.24
C SER A 19 9.30 24.25 -10.95
N ASN A 20 10.60 24.48 -11.10
CA ASN A 20 11.55 24.70 -10.02
C ASN A 20 11.62 23.56 -8.96
N SER A 21 11.14 22.35 -9.29
CA SER A 21 11.11 21.23 -8.33
C SER A 21 12.44 20.46 -8.22
N GLY A 22 13.41 20.74 -9.09
CA GLY A 22 14.65 19.95 -9.10
C GLY A 22 14.38 18.44 -9.25
N SER A 23 14.91 17.64 -8.34
CA SER A 23 14.74 16.18 -8.29
C SER A 23 13.70 15.69 -7.25
N LEU A 24 13.00 16.58 -6.56
CA LEU A 24 12.09 16.22 -5.46
C LEU A 24 11.03 15.18 -5.86
N TYR A 25 10.49 15.29 -7.06
CA TYR A 25 9.47 14.38 -7.58
C TYR A 25 10.04 13.30 -8.50
N TYR A 26 11.37 13.28 -8.74
CA TYR A 26 12.01 12.33 -9.66
C TYR A 26 12.22 11.00 -8.97
N ASN A 27 11.60 9.95 -9.52
CA ASN A 27 11.59 8.61 -8.92
C ASN A 27 12.60 7.66 -9.58
N TYR A 28 12.78 6.47 -9.00
CA TYR A 28 13.69 5.43 -9.48
C TYR A 28 13.31 4.87 -10.87
N LYS A 29 12.07 5.07 -11.32
CA LYS A 29 11.59 4.70 -12.66
C LYS A 29 11.93 5.77 -13.72
N LYS A 30 12.70 6.79 -13.34
CA LYS A 30 13.11 7.92 -14.19
C LYS A 30 11.92 8.77 -14.69
N THR A 31 10.86 8.87 -13.89
CA THR A 31 9.69 9.73 -14.13
C THR A 31 9.46 10.67 -12.95
N TYR A 32 8.65 11.70 -13.14
CA TYR A 32 8.21 12.57 -12.06
C TYR A 32 6.89 12.06 -11.52
N SER A 33 6.77 11.93 -10.20
CA SER A 33 5.57 11.39 -9.56
C SER A 33 5.34 11.96 -8.17
N ILE A 34 4.11 11.92 -7.74
CA ILE A 34 3.72 11.84 -6.33
C ILE A 34 3.53 10.37 -5.97
N VAL A 35 3.46 10.05 -4.68
CA VAL A 35 3.22 8.67 -4.25
C VAL A 35 1.92 8.58 -3.45
N LEU A 36 1.17 7.55 -3.76
CA LEU A 36 0.02 7.06 -3.02
C LEU A 36 0.49 5.88 -2.16
N LEU A 37 0.67 6.09 -0.86
CA LEU A 37 0.86 5.03 0.13
C LEU A 37 -0.52 4.55 0.58
N ALA A 38 -0.79 3.26 0.48
CA ALA A 38 -2.07 2.72 0.88
C ALA A 38 -1.97 1.34 1.53
N ALA A 39 -2.97 1.01 2.35
CA ALA A 39 -3.25 -0.35 2.78
C ALA A 39 -4.60 -0.79 2.21
N CYS A 40 -4.75 -2.06 1.84
CA CYS A 40 -6.02 -2.64 1.44
C CYS A 40 -6.32 -3.93 2.20
N ASP A 41 -7.61 -4.25 2.31
CA ASP A 41 -8.09 -5.52 2.84
C ASP A 41 -8.16 -6.62 1.76
N ALA A 42 -8.69 -7.78 2.14
CA ALA A 42 -8.87 -8.93 1.24
C ALA A 42 -9.96 -8.70 0.15
N ASN A 43 -10.79 -7.68 0.30
CA ASN A 43 -11.83 -7.31 -0.65
C ASN A 43 -11.39 -6.19 -1.60
N TYR A 44 -10.09 -5.90 -1.66
CA TYR A 44 -9.50 -4.83 -2.47
C TYR A 44 -9.98 -3.41 -2.08
N VAL A 45 -10.57 -3.22 -0.89
CA VAL A 45 -10.97 -1.92 -0.36
C VAL A 45 -9.76 -1.27 0.33
N PHE A 46 -9.46 -0.04 -0.02
CA PHE A 46 -8.41 0.71 0.65
C PHE A 46 -8.85 1.12 2.05
N THR A 47 -8.17 0.58 3.06
CA THR A 47 -8.46 0.84 4.49
C THR A 47 -7.65 2.00 5.05
N TYR A 48 -6.55 2.33 4.40
CA TYR A 48 -5.72 3.49 4.70
C TYR A 48 -5.16 4.07 3.40
N VAL A 49 -5.06 5.40 3.36
CA VAL A 49 -4.56 6.15 2.21
C VAL A 49 -3.82 7.40 2.67
N ASP A 50 -2.62 7.62 2.12
CA ASP A 50 -1.87 8.86 2.22
C ASP A 50 -1.34 9.22 0.83
N VAL A 51 -1.66 10.42 0.33
CA VAL A 51 -1.33 10.87 -1.03
C VAL A 51 -0.53 12.14 -0.96
N GLY A 52 0.48 12.26 -1.81
CA GLY A 52 1.26 13.48 -1.96
C GLY A 52 2.71 13.39 -1.49
N ALA A 53 3.16 12.21 -1.09
CA ALA A 53 4.57 12.00 -0.82
C ALA A 53 5.41 12.20 -2.11
N LEU A 54 6.64 12.68 -1.93
CA LEU A 54 7.53 13.00 -3.04
C LEU A 54 8.00 11.73 -3.76
N GLY A 55 8.03 11.74 -5.09
CA GLY A 55 8.45 10.58 -5.88
C GLY A 55 9.87 10.08 -5.58
N SER A 56 10.73 10.91 -5.01
CA SER A 56 12.09 10.55 -4.59
C SER A 56 12.15 9.79 -3.26
N GLN A 57 11.06 9.75 -2.49
CA GLN A 57 11.02 9.07 -1.20
C GLN A 57 10.85 7.56 -1.35
N SER A 58 11.44 6.79 -0.41
CA SER A 58 11.20 5.34 -0.29
C SER A 58 9.91 5.03 0.45
N ASP A 59 9.31 3.88 0.18
CA ASP A 59 8.05 3.44 0.81
C ASP A 59 8.18 3.38 2.35
N GLY A 60 9.29 2.89 2.87
CA GLY A 60 9.56 2.90 4.32
C GLY A 60 9.68 4.30 4.91
N GLY A 61 10.30 5.24 4.18
CA GLY A 61 10.41 6.65 4.57
C GLY A 61 9.04 7.33 4.59
N MET A 62 8.21 7.08 3.58
CA MET A 62 6.85 7.60 3.50
C MET A 62 5.99 7.07 4.65
N LEU A 63 6.04 5.75 4.90
CA LEU A 63 5.32 5.16 6.03
C LEU A 63 5.71 5.84 7.34
N ALA A 64 7.00 6.01 7.61
CA ALA A 64 7.48 6.62 8.85
C ALA A 64 7.02 8.09 9.05
N GLN A 65 6.79 8.81 7.97
CA GLN A 65 6.31 10.20 8.00
C GLN A 65 4.80 10.32 8.07
N SER A 66 4.07 9.35 7.56
CA SER A 66 2.60 9.34 7.55
C SER A 66 2.00 9.25 8.95
N ALA A 67 0.79 9.78 9.13
CA ALA A 67 0.07 9.68 10.42
C ALA A 67 -0.21 8.21 10.80
N PHE A 68 -0.57 7.41 9.83
CA PHE A 68 -0.79 5.96 10.00
C PHE A 68 0.50 5.24 10.41
N GLY A 69 1.58 5.47 9.65
CA GLY A 69 2.84 4.81 9.91
C GLY A 69 3.40 5.15 11.29
N LYS A 70 3.28 6.41 11.74
CA LYS A 70 3.65 6.80 13.10
C LYS A 70 2.88 5.99 14.15
N LYS A 71 1.55 5.87 14.01
CA LYS A 71 0.73 5.07 14.92
C LYS A 71 1.08 3.58 14.84
N LEU A 72 1.26 3.05 13.63
CA LEU A 72 1.63 1.66 13.40
C LEU A 72 2.99 1.34 14.04
N LEU A 73 4.02 2.15 13.75
CA LEU A 73 5.39 1.91 14.22
C LEU A 73 5.55 2.10 15.73
N ASN A 74 4.76 2.97 16.33
CA ASN A 74 4.75 3.23 17.77
C ASN A 74 3.80 2.30 18.54
N GLY A 75 3.06 1.40 17.87
CA GLY A 75 2.10 0.48 18.50
C GLY A 75 0.86 1.16 19.07
N THR A 76 0.55 2.39 18.62
CA THR A 76 -0.63 3.16 19.06
C THR A 76 -1.77 3.14 18.05
N LEU A 77 -1.62 2.36 16.97
CA LEU A 77 -2.71 2.14 16.03
C LEU A 77 -3.82 1.31 16.70
N GLU A 78 -5.03 1.82 16.66
CA GLU A 78 -6.19 1.08 17.14
C GLU A 78 -6.47 -0.10 16.20
N VAL A 79 -6.15 -1.30 16.68
CA VAL A 79 -6.40 -2.57 16.00
C VAL A 79 -7.14 -3.51 16.97
N PRO A 80 -7.83 -4.55 16.48
CA PRO A 80 -8.45 -5.53 17.37
C PRO A 80 -7.44 -6.12 18.36
N ARG A 81 -7.91 -6.54 19.52
CA ARG A 81 -7.06 -7.24 20.50
C ARG A 81 -6.55 -8.53 19.90
N GLU A 82 -5.32 -8.90 20.27
CA GLU A 82 -4.71 -10.16 19.87
C GLU A 82 -5.62 -11.36 20.15
N VAL A 83 -5.59 -12.32 19.26
CA VAL A 83 -6.37 -13.56 19.37
C VAL A 83 -5.49 -14.76 19.10
N ASN A 84 -5.88 -15.92 19.58
CA ASN A 84 -5.14 -17.15 19.32
C ASN A 84 -5.14 -17.48 17.82
N LEU A 85 -3.99 -17.89 17.31
CA LEU A 85 -3.89 -18.42 15.97
C LEU A 85 -4.77 -19.68 15.84
N PRO A 86 -5.45 -19.90 14.71
CA PRO A 86 -6.32 -21.05 14.51
C PRO A 86 -5.64 -22.38 14.85
N GLY A 87 -6.29 -23.18 15.71
CA GLY A 87 -5.79 -24.48 16.11
C GLY A 87 -4.63 -24.45 17.14
N THR A 88 -4.32 -23.31 17.74
CA THR A 88 -3.27 -23.16 18.73
C THR A 88 -3.72 -22.37 19.96
N SER A 89 -2.93 -22.46 21.07
CA SER A 89 -3.07 -21.57 22.23
C SER A 89 -2.15 -20.34 22.14
N CYS A 90 -1.48 -20.12 21.00
CA CYS A 90 -0.56 -19.01 20.80
C CYS A 90 -1.36 -17.75 20.45
N SER A 91 -1.38 -16.77 21.36
CA SER A 91 -1.92 -15.44 21.08
C SER A 91 -0.98 -14.69 20.13
N PHE A 92 -1.55 -14.03 19.11
CA PHE A 92 -0.80 -13.30 18.11
C PHE A 92 -1.49 -11.98 17.75
N PRO A 93 -0.75 -10.86 17.66
CA PRO A 93 -1.33 -9.57 17.32
C PRO A 93 -1.86 -9.55 15.89
N TYR A 94 -2.73 -8.61 15.62
CA TYR A 94 -3.11 -8.24 14.27
C TYR A 94 -1.99 -7.44 13.60
N TYR A 95 -1.78 -7.67 12.31
CA TYR A 95 -0.65 -7.07 11.57
C TYR A 95 -1.00 -6.79 10.10
N PHE A 96 -0.20 -5.93 9.49
CA PHE A 96 -0.16 -5.71 8.06
C PHE A 96 1.03 -6.45 7.43
N VAL A 97 0.96 -6.65 6.12
CA VAL A 97 2.08 -7.17 5.33
C VAL A 97 2.55 -6.12 4.33
N GLY A 98 3.86 -6.01 4.16
CA GLY A 98 4.49 -5.12 3.20
C GLY A 98 5.66 -5.79 2.48
N ASP A 99 6.29 -5.07 1.57
CA ASP A 99 7.49 -5.55 0.90
C ASP A 99 8.76 -5.38 1.75
N SER A 100 9.92 -5.68 1.18
CA SER A 100 11.21 -5.58 1.87
C SER A 100 11.64 -4.14 2.19
N ALA A 101 11.03 -3.12 1.58
CA ALA A 101 11.33 -1.72 1.86
C ALA A 101 10.74 -1.25 3.21
N PHE A 102 9.74 -1.97 3.73
CA PHE A 102 9.14 -1.65 5.02
C PHE A 102 9.93 -2.25 6.21
N PRO A 103 9.90 -1.61 7.39
CA PRO A 103 10.54 -2.17 8.58
C PRO A 103 9.79 -3.40 9.11
N LEU A 104 10.52 -4.38 9.67
CA LEU A 104 9.90 -5.49 10.38
C LEU A 104 9.47 -5.03 11.77
N LYS A 105 8.20 -5.23 12.12
CA LYS A 105 7.60 -4.95 13.44
C LYS A 105 6.61 -6.05 13.81
N ALA A 106 6.21 -6.12 15.07
CA ALA A 106 5.20 -7.08 15.53
C ALA A 106 3.88 -6.96 14.75
N ASN A 107 3.52 -5.74 14.34
CA ASN A 107 2.31 -5.39 13.59
C ASN A 107 2.54 -5.09 12.10
N LEU A 108 3.77 -5.32 11.59
CA LEU A 108 4.12 -5.13 10.18
C LEU A 108 5.14 -6.19 9.73
N MET A 109 4.67 -7.17 8.98
CA MET A 109 5.48 -8.27 8.49
C MET A 109 6.02 -7.97 7.09
N ARG A 110 7.25 -8.38 6.85
CA ARG A 110 7.92 -8.32 5.55
C ARG A 110 8.58 -9.65 5.23
N PRO A 111 8.94 -9.92 3.97
CA PRO A 111 9.61 -11.17 3.61
C PRO A 111 11.00 -11.28 4.29
N PHE A 112 11.40 -12.52 4.59
CA PHE A 112 12.78 -12.83 4.96
C PHE A 112 13.71 -12.50 3.79
N PRO A 113 14.82 -11.81 4.04
CA PRO A 113 15.78 -11.45 2.98
C PRO A 113 16.64 -12.66 2.59
N GLY A 114 17.21 -12.57 1.39
CA GLY A 114 18.16 -13.55 0.85
C GLY A 114 17.53 -14.59 -0.07
N SER A 115 18.40 -15.40 -0.68
CA SER A 115 18.10 -16.59 -1.49
C SER A 115 18.49 -17.84 -0.73
N ASN A 116 17.93 -18.99 -1.14
CA ASN A 116 18.19 -20.30 -0.50
C ASN A 116 17.82 -20.33 0.99
N LEU A 117 16.63 -19.83 1.29
CA LEU A 117 16.10 -19.83 2.64
C LEU A 117 15.70 -21.24 3.09
N PRO A 118 15.73 -21.53 4.42
CA PRO A 118 15.09 -22.72 4.97
C PRO A 118 13.63 -22.85 4.55
N ALA A 119 13.11 -24.07 4.39
CA ALA A 119 11.80 -24.35 3.83
C ALA A 119 10.64 -23.63 4.55
N ASP A 120 10.74 -23.46 5.87
CA ASP A 120 9.77 -22.71 6.67
C ASP A 120 9.72 -21.22 6.29
N LYS A 121 10.89 -20.60 6.09
CA LYS A 121 11.00 -19.19 5.66
C LYS A 121 10.57 -18.99 4.20
N GLU A 122 10.90 -19.92 3.31
CA GLU A 122 10.41 -19.89 1.94
C GLU A 122 8.89 -20.00 1.90
N LYS A 123 8.32 -20.93 2.68
CA LYS A 123 6.86 -21.07 2.81
C LYS A 123 6.21 -19.80 3.35
N PHE A 124 6.82 -19.18 4.37
CA PHE A 124 6.35 -17.89 4.88
C PHE A 124 6.37 -16.80 3.80
N ASN A 125 7.48 -16.63 3.09
CA ASN A 125 7.61 -15.66 2.01
C ASN A 125 6.59 -15.87 0.89
N MET A 126 6.34 -17.13 0.52
CA MET A 126 5.31 -17.47 -0.47
C MET A 126 3.91 -17.07 -0.02
N VAL A 127 3.55 -17.35 1.23
CA VAL A 127 2.23 -17.00 1.79
C VAL A 127 2.09 -15.47 1.94
N LEU A 128 3.15 -14.79 2.37
CA LEU A 128 3.18 -13.33 2.47
C LEU A 128 3.06 -12.66 1.10
N SER A 129 3.76 -13.18 0.08
CA SER A 129 3.66 -12.69 -1.30
C SER A 129 2.22 -12.80 -1.82
N LYS A 130 1.53 -13.93 -1.58
CA LYS A 130 0.12 -14.09 -1.94
C LYS A 130 -0.79 -13.06 -1.26
N ALA A 131 -0.52 -12.72 0.00
CA ALA A 131 -1.28 -11.68 0.69
C ALA A 131 -1.00 -10.28 0.11
N ARG A 132 0.24 -9.99 -0.34
CA ARG A 132 0.59 -8.73 -0.97
C ARG A 132 -0.04 -8.53 -2.36
N VAL A 133 -0.33 -9.62 -3.08
CA VAL A 133 -1.03 -9.52 -4.38
C VAL A 133 -2.34 -8.72 -4.27
N HIS A 134 -2.98 -8.67 -3.10
CA HIS A 134 -4.22 -7.90 -2.93
C HIS A 134 -4.01 -6.40 -3.13
N ILE A 135 -2.96 -5.80 -2.56
CA ILE A 135 -2.69 -4.37 -2.77
C ILE A 135 -2.25 -4.09 -4.22
N GLU A 136 -1.47 -4.98 -4.83
CA GLU A 136 -1.08 -4.86 -6.24
C GLU A 136 -2.31 -4.91 -7.16
N ASN A 137 -3.22 -5.84 -6.90
CA ASN A 137 -4.49 -5.94 -7.61
C ASN A 137 -5.39 -4.72 -7.37
N SER A 138 -5.49 -4.23 -6.12
CA SER A 138 -6.25 -3.00 -5.81
C SER A 138 -5.74 -1.82 -6.62
N PHE A 139 -4.44 -1.64 -6.72
CA PHE A 139 -3.83 -0.61 -7.57
C PHE A 139 -4.06 -0.84 -9.07
N GLY A 140 -4.10 -2.11 -9.49
CA GLY A 140 -4.42 -2.50 -10.86
C GLY A 140 -5.86 -2.12 -11.21
N ILE A 141 -6.83 -2.53 -10.40
CA ILE A 141 -8.26 -2.21 -10.57
C ILE A 141 -8.46 -0.70 -10.58
N LEU A 142 -7.88 0.01 -9.59
CA LEU A 142 -7.91 1.46 -9.49
C LEU A 142 -7.46 2.14 -10.79
N SER A 143 -6.28 1.73 -11.30
CA SER A 143 -5.69 2.39 -12.49
C SER A 143 -6.44 2.04 -13.77
N ASN A 144 -6.94 0.81 -13.90
CA ASN A 144 -7.72 0.40 -15.08
C ASN A 144 -9.02 1.18 -15.17
N ARG A 145 -9.68 1.43 -14.05
CA ARG A 145 -10.92 2.21 -14.00
C ARG A 145 -10.66 3.70 -14.21
N TRP A 146 -9.70 4.24 -13.48
CA TRP A 146 -9.34 5.66 -13.50
C TRP A 146 -8.11 5.89 -14.36
N ARG A 147 -8.30 5.87 -15.68
CA ARG A 147 -7.21 5.88 -16.68
C ARG A 147 -6.31 7.13 -16.63
N ILE A 148 -6.73 8.19 -15.95
CA ILE A 148 -5.87 9.33 -15.65
C ILE A 148 -4.60 8.92 -14.90
N LEU A 149 -4.64 7.82 -14.13
CA LEU A 149 -3.49 7.27 -13.40
C LEU A 149 -2.48 6.56 -14.30
N HIS A 150 -2.80 6.33 -15.57
CA HIS A 150 -1.86 5.80 -16.59
C HIS A 150 -1.12 6.91 -17.34
N THR A 151 -1.49 8.17 -17.13
CA THR A 151 -0.91 9.31 -17.85
C THR A 151 -0.09 10.19 -16.90
N ASN A 152 0.73 11.07 -17.47
CA ASN A 152 1.37 12.12 -16.68
C ASN A 152 0.33 13.21 -16.38
N ILE A 153 -0.13 13.30 -15.15
CA ILE A 153 -1.14 14.28 -14.75
C ILE A 153 -0.57 15.69 -14.92
N SER A 154 -1.19 16.47 -15.80
CA SER A 154 -0.80 17.87 -16.07
C SER A 154 -1.50 18.81 -15.10
N ALA A 155 -1.15 18.70 -13.81
CA ALA A 155 -1.63 19.57 -12.75
C ALA A 155 -0.52 19.84 -11.75
N CYS A 156 -0.65 20.90 -10.95
CA CYS A 156 0.29 21.10 -9.85
C CYS A 156 0.17 19.94 -8.83
N PRO A 157 1.24 19.60 -8.08
CA PRO A 157 1.25 18.45 -7.18
C PRO A 157 0.05 18.41 -6.24
N LYS A 158 -0.30 19.53 -5.61
CA LYS A 158 -1.47 19.63 -4.72
C LYS A 158 -2.80 19.24 -5.37
N ASN A 159 -2.96 19.48 -6.67
CA ASN A 159 -4.16 19.07 -7.41
C ASN A 159 -4.04 17.61 -7.85
N ALA A 160 -2.84 17.13 -8.19
CA ALA A 160 -2.60 15.72 -8.46
C ALA A 160 -2.90 14.85 -7.22
N ASP A 161 -2.57 15.32 -6.00
CA ASP A 161 -2.92 14.66 -4.73
C ASP A 161 -4.43 14.51 -4.60
N LYS A 162 -5.19 15.58 -4.88
CA LYS A 162 -6.67 15.55 -4.83
C LYS A 162 -7.26 14.60 -5.88
N ILE A 163 -6.69 14.55 -7.08
CA ILE A 163 -7.11 13.62 -8.13
C ILE A 163 -6.85 12.18 -7.65
N GLY A 164 -5.65 11.89 -7.15
CA GLY A 164 -5.31 10.58 -6.60
C GLY A 164 -6.27 10.16 -5.48
N LEU A 165 -6.52 11.05 -4.51
CA LEU A 165 -7.45 10.78 -3.41
C LEU A 165 -8.88 10.56 -3.91
N ALA A 166 -9.36 11.38 -4.85
CA ALA A 166 -10.70 11.21 -5.42
C ALA A 166 -10.88 9.86 -6.10
N THR A 167 -9.87 9.38 -6.86
CA THR A 167 -9.94 8.06 -7.51
C THR A 167 -10.03 6.93 -6.48
N VAL A 168 -9.31 7.03 -5.34
CA VAL A 168 -9.37 6.04 -4.25
C VAL A 168 -10.74 6.04 -3.57
N LEU A 169 -11.30 7.20 -3.27
CA LEU A 169 -12.63 7.31 -2.65
C LEU A 169 -13.72 6.72 -3.56
N LEU A 170 -13.67 7.02 -4.85
CA LEU A 170 -14.59 6.46 -5.83
C LEU A 170 -14.40 4.95 -6.03
N HIS A 171 -13.14 4.47 -5.98
CA HIS A 171 -12.86 3.03 -5.98
C HIS A 171 -13.52 2.35 -4.80
N ASN A 172 -13.30 2.83 -3.58
CA ASN A 172 -13.90 2.25 -2.38
C ASN A 172 -15.43 2.29 -2.45
N PHE A 173 -16.00 3.40 -2.93
CA PHE A 173 -17.46 3.50 -3.10
C PHE A 173 -18.00 2.40 -4.01
N LEU A 174 -17.39 2.18 -5.18
CA LEU A 174 -17.81 1.14 -6.13
C LEU A 174 -17.57 -0.27 -5.58
N MET A 175 -16.45 -0.51 -4.91
CA MET A 175 -16.16 -1.79 -4.27
C MET A 175 -17.20 -2.15 -3.21
N LEU A 176 -17.61 -1.20 -2.37
CA LEU A 176 -18.59 -1.40 -1.30
C LEU A 176 -20.03 -1.59 -1.85
N GLN A 177 -20.34 -1.04 -3.03
CA GLN A 177 -21.62 -1.26 -3.70
C GLN A 177 -21.72 -2.63 -4.38
N ASN A 178 -20.66 -3.46 -4.35
CA ASN A 178 -20.58 -4.74 -5.07
C ASN A 178 -20.92 -4.59 -6.56
N ASP A 179 -20.52 -3.50 -7.20
CA ASP A 179 -20.74 -3.29 -8.63
C ASP A 179 -19.96 -4.31 -9.45
N ARG A 180 -20.67 -5.35 -9.92
CA ARG A 180 -20.08 -6.45 -10.71
C ARG A 180 -19.38 -5.94 -11.98
N ASN A 181 -19.85 -4.83 -12.53
CA ASN A 181 -19.24 -4.20 -13.72
C ASN A 181 -17.90 -3.51 -13.42
N TYR A 182 -17.57 -3.31 -12.15
CA TYR A 182 -16.31 -2.68 -11.75
C TYR A 182 -15.08 -3.55 -12.06
N PHE A 183 -15.25 -4.87 -12.10
CA PHE A 183 -14.19 -5.84 -12.37
C PHE A 183 -14.08 -6.23 -13.85
N THR A 184 -15.06 -5.88 -14.67
CA THR A 184 -15.17 -6.28 -16.09
C THR A 184 -14.67 -5.19 -17.04
N LEU A 185 -13.40 -4.83 -16.95
CA LEU A 185 -12.75 -3.94 -17.95
C LEU A 185 -11.68 -4.70 -18.72
#